data_ad715108f790f40dd1c127b9d44cb3a7
#
_entry.id   ad715108f790f40dd1c127b9d44cb3a7
#
_cell.length_a   1.000
_cell.length_b   1.000
_cell.length_c   1.000
_cell.angle_alpha   90.00
_cell.angle_beta   90.00
_cell.angle_gamma   90.00
#
_symmetry.space_group_name_H-M   'P 1'
#
loop_
_entity.id
_entity.type
_entity.pdbx_description
1 polymer ?
#
loop_
_entity_poly.entity_id
_entity_poly.type
_entity_poly.pdbx_seq_one_letter_code
_entity_poly.pdbx_strand_id
1 'polypeptide(L)'
;MEKTIEIDGKKVRFKTNGATPLRYKAQFGTDYFKEILKLAPLQKLQGDNQSITADDMQHLDFEVFYNISWIMAKTADPTIPEPLEWLEQFDVFPMAVVIPELQDLMLSSFQTTKKN
;
A
#
# COMPACT_ATOMS: atom_id res chain seq x y z
N MET A 1 -1.48 11.03 7.10
CA MET A 1 -1.63 11.25 5.66
C MET A 1 -2.71 10.34 5.11
N GLU A 2 -3.50 10.83 4.21
CA GLU A 2 -4.66 10.08 3.73
C GLU A 2 -4.88 10.33 2.24
N LYS A 3 -5.34 9.29 1.54
CA LYS A 3 -5.74 9.40 0.14
C LYS A 3 -7.02 8.62 -0.09
N THR A 4 -7.83 9.10 -1.04
CA THR A 4 -9.01 8.36 -1.49
C THR A 4 -8.78 7.96 -2.93
N ILE A 5 -8.97 6.67 -3.20
CA ILE A 5 -8.76 6.12 -4.55
C ILE A 5 -10.04 5.42 -4.96
N GLU A 6 -10.46 5.63 -6.21
CA GLU A 6 -11.63 4.92 -6.71
C GLU A 6 -11.18 3.55 -7.23
N ILE A 7 -11.72 2.50 -6.65
CA ILE A 7 -11.41 1.12 -7.02
C ILE A 7 -12.72 0.41 -7.32
N ASP A 8 -12.86 -0.06 -8.55
CA ASP A 8 -14.04 -0.82 -8.96
C ASP A 8 -15.33 -0.03 -8.69
N GLY A 9 -15.28 1.28 -8.98
CA GLY A 9 -16.43 2.16 -8.78
C GLY A 9 -16.70 2.56 -7.34
N LYS A 10 -15.86 2.12 -6.42
CA LYS A 10 -16.02 2.44 -4.99
C LYS A 10 -14.90 3.36 -4.54
N LYS A 11 -15.24 4.33 -3.69
CA LYS A 11 -14.24 5.22 -3.13
C LYS A 11 -13.68 4.59 -1.87
N VAL A 12 -12.38 4.30 -1.91
CA VAL A 12 -11.69 3.64 -0.81
C VAL A 12 -10.68 4.60 -0.21
N ARG A 13 -10.75 4.78 1.10
CA ARG A 13 -9.82 5.65 1.81
C ARG A 13 -8.64 4.85 2.33
N PHE A 14 -7.45 5.42 2.18
CA PHE A 14 -6.21 4.84 2.68
C PHE A 14 -5.52 5.87 3.56
N LYS A 15 -4.99 5.45 4.69
CA LYS A 15 -4.41 6.36 5.65
C LYS A 15 -3.24 5.73 6.36
N THR A 16 -2.22 6.55 6.69
CA THR A 16 -1.13 6.13 7.55
C THR A 16 -1.07 7.05 8.77
N ASN A 17 -0.64 6.50 9.90
CA ASN A 17 -0.37 7.28 11.09
C ASN A 17 0.75 6.58 11.88
N GLY A 18 1.03 7.08 13.08
CA GLY A 18 2.14 6.54 13.87
C GLY A 18 1.95 5.09 14.29
N ALA A 19 0.73 4.60 14.31
CA ALA A 19 0.45 3.23 14.73
C ALA A 19 0.50 2.23 13.59
N THR A 20 0.53 2.70 12.33
CA THR A 20 0.45 1.81 11.18
C THR A 20 1.50 0.69 11.21
N PRO A 21 2.79 0.98 11.48
CA PRO A 21 3.77 -0.09 11.49
C PRO A 21 3.51 -1.16 12.55
N LEU A 22 3.05 -0.75 13.73
CA LEU A 22 2.77 -1.71 14.79
C LEU A 22 1.51 -2.51 14.51
N ARG A 23 0.49 -1.89 13.93
CA ARG A 23 -0.70 -2.62 13.53
C ARG A 23 -0.37 -3.65 12.45
N TYR A 24 0.52 -3.28 11.53
CA TYR A 24 0.95 -4.22 10.50
C TYR A 24 1.64 -5.43 11.11
N LYS A 25 2.55 -5.19 12.05
CA LYS A 25 3.25 -6.27 12.71
C LYS A 25 2.29 -7.18 13.48
N ALA A 26 1.32 -6.58 14.16
CA ALA A 26 0.36 -7.36 14.92
C ALA A 26 -0.48 -8.25 14.01
N GLN A 27 -0.82 -7.75 12.83
CA GLN A 27 -1.69 -8.48 11.90
C GLN A 27 -0.92 -9.54 11.11
N PHE A 28 0.26 -9.20 10.62
CA PHE A 28 0.98 -10.03 9.65
C PHE A 28 2.25 -10.67 10.20
N GLY A 29 2.70 -10.26 11.38
CA GLY A 29 3.86 -10.87 12.02
C GLY A 29 5.21 -10.42 11.49
N THR A 30 5.24 -9.45 10.57
CA THR A 30 6.48 -8.99 9.98
C THR A 30 6.61 -7.48 10.11
N ASP A 31 7.84 -6.99 9.95
CA ASP A 31 8.13 -5.57 10.08
C ASP A 31 7.65 -4.81 8.85
N TYR A 32 6.82 -3.79 9.08
CA TYR A 32 6.22 -2.98 8.03
C TYR A 32 7.27 -2.36 7.11
N PHE A 33 8.33 -1.78 7.67
CA PHE A 33 9.34 -1.10 6.86
C PHE A 33 10.13 -2.07 6.01
N LYS A 34 10.41 -3.27 6.52
CA LYS A 34 11.06 -4.29 5.71
C LYS A 34 10.19 -4.73 4.54
N GLU A 35 8.88 -4.80 4.78
CA GLU A 35 7.96 -5.20 3.73
C GLU A 35 7.89 -4.13 2.64
N ILE A 36 7.88 -2.85 3.02
CA ILE A 36 7.88 -1.77 2.04
C ILE A 36 9.12 -1.84 1.16
N LEU A 37 10.27 -2.19 1.73
CA LEU A 37 11.50 -2.29 0.95
C LEU A 37 11.42 -3.35 -0.14
N LYS A 38 10.60 -4.37 0.06
CA LYS A 38 10.39 -5.39 -0.97
C LYS A 38 9.66 -4.84 -2.19
N LEU A 39 9.07 -3.68 -2.06
CA LEU A 39 8.33 -3.04 -3.14
C LEU A 39 9.15 -1.96 -3.84
N ALA A 40 10.46 -1.92 -3.58
CA ALA A 40 11.34 -0.91 -4.16
C ALA A 40 11.24 -0.80 -5.68
N PRO A 41 11.12 -1.92 -6.44
CA PRO A 41 11.00 -1.79 -7.90
C PRO A 41 9.81 -0.96 -8.37
N LEU A 42 8.79 -0.78 -7.51
CA LEU A 42 7.63 0.01 -7.87
C LEU A 42 7.95 1.49 -8.04
N GLN A 43 9.08 1.95 -7.54
CA GLN A 43 9.48 3.34 -7.69
C GLN A 43 9.63 3.74 -9.15
N LYS A 44 9.87 2.77 -10.02
CA LYS A 44 9.96 3.04 -11.45
C LYS A 44 8.68 3.60 -12.04
N LEU A 45 7.56 3.35 -11.37
CA LEU A 45 6.26 3.85 -11.85
C LEU A 45 6.10 5.34 -11.65
N GLN A 46 6.98 5.98 -10.88
CA GLN A 46 6.91 7.40 -10.63
C GLN A 46 7.86 8.21 -11.50
N GLY A 47 8.74 7.54 -12.21
CA GLY A 47 9.71 8.23 -13.06
C GLY A 47 9.18 8.48 -14.45
N ASP A 48 10.01 9.14 -15.26
CA ASP A 48 9.66 9.38 -16.66
C ASP A 48 9.57 8.09 -17.45
N ASN A 49 10.39 7.12 -17.09
CA ASN A 49 10.35 5.80 -17.69
C ASN A 49 9.59 4.90 -16.75
N GLN A 50 8.34 4.67 -17.06
CA GLN A 50 7.44 4.00 -16.11
C GLN A 50 7.22 2.54 -16.42
N SER A 51 8.12 1.96 -17.22
CA SER A 51 8.00 0.56 -17.56
C SER A 51 8.49 -0.32 -16.42
N ILE A 52 7.69 -1.30 -16.07
CA ILE A 52 8.13 -2.37 -15.18
C ILE A 52 8.47 -3.56 -16.06
N THR A 53 9.70 -4.03 -15.96
CA THR A 53 10.16 -5.14 -16.76
C THR A 53 9.72 -6.47 -16.16
N ALA A 54 9.81 -7.54 -16.93
CA ALA A 54 9.54 -8.87 -16.41
C ALA A 54 10.46 -9.22 -15.25
N ASP A 55 11.71 -8.76 -15.32
CA ASP A 55 12.67 -8.98 -14.24
C ASP A 55 12.22 -8.28 -12.95
N ASP A 56 11.75 -7.03 -13.09
CA ASP A 56 11.21 -6.31 -11.93
C ASP A 56 10.06 -7.06 -11.31
N MET A 57 9.17 -7.61 -12.13
CA MET A 57 8.01 -8.32 -11.63
C MET A 57 8.37 -9.58 -10.87
N GLN A 58 9.47 -10.23 -11.25
CA GLN A 58 9.92 -11.42 -10.55
C GLN A 58 10.40 -11.11 -9.15
N HIS A 59 10.81 -9.86 -8.90
CA HIS A 59 11.32 -9.45 -7.60
C HIS A 59 10.27 -8.76 -6.75
N LEU A 60 9.06 -8.58 -7.28
CA LEU A 60 7.98 -7.98 -6.53
C LEU A 60 7.22 -9.04 -5.75
N ASP A 61 6.88 -8.70 -4.52
CA ASP A 61 6.01 -9.55 -3.72
C ASP A 61 4.65 -8.89 -3.68
N PHE A 62 3.75 -9.36 -4.55
CA PHE A 62 2.42 -8.77 -4.66
C PHE A 62 1.59 -8.98 -3.40
N GLU A 63 1.84 -10.05 -2.67
CA GLU A 63 1.14 -10.25 -1.41
C GLU A 63 1.45 -9.14 -0.43
N VAL A 64 2.71 -8.71 -0.39
CA VAL A 64 3.11 -7.58 0.45
C VAL A 64 2.32 -6.33 0.07
N PHE A 65 2.15 -6.10 -1.23
CA PHE A 65 1.40 -4.94 -1.67
C PHE A 65 -0.06 -5.00 -1.19
N TYR A 66 -0.70 -6.15 -1.31
CA TYR A 66 -2.07 -6.29 -0.83
C TYR A 66 -2.15 -6.08 0.68
N ASN A 67 -1.19 -6.61 1.42
CA ASN A 67 -1.17 -6.46 2.87
C ASN A 67 -1.01 -5.00 3.28
N ILE A 68 -0.12 -4.28 2.60
CA ILE A 68 0.10 -2.86 2.89
C ILE A 68 -1.13 -2.06 2.52
N SER A 69 -1.76 -2.35 1.39
CA SER A 69 -3.00 -1.67 1.00
C SER A 69 -4.06 -1.87 2.06
N TRP A 70 -4.21 -3.11 2.55
CA TRP A 70 -5.22 -3.41 3.55
C TRP A 70 -4.97 -2.67 4.86
N ILE A 71 -3.72 -2.64 5.34
CA ILE A 71 -3.47 -1.96 6.63
C ILE A 71 -3.75 -0.47 6.53
N MET A 72 -3.49 0.13 5.36
CA MET A 72 -3.81 1.54 5.16
C MET A 72 -5.31 1.77 5.11
N ALA A 73 -6.05 0.87 4.45
CA ALA A 73 -7.50 0.96 4.42
C ALA A 73 -8.08 0.75 5.82
N LYS A 74 -7.55 -0.20 6.57
CA LYS A 74 -7.99 -0.47 7.94
C LYS A 74 -7.72 0.71 8.85
N THR A 75 -6.60 1.39 8.64
CA THR A 75 -6.27 2.58 9.42
C THR A 75 -7.30 3.68 9.17
N ALA A 76 -7.75 3.82 7.92
CA ALA A 76 -8.75 4.83 7.57
C ALA A 76 -10.16 4.44 8.04
N ASP A 77 -10.46 3.14 8.00
CA ASP A 77 -11.80 2.64 8.35
C ASP A 77 -11.66 1.33 9.11
N PRO A 78 -11.66 1.39 10.44
CA PRO A 78 -11.45 0.19 11.26
C PRO A 78 -12.53 -0.88 11.11
N THR A 79 -13.63 -0.57 10.43
CA THR A 79 -14.74 -1.52 10.29
C THR A 79 -14.60 -2.47 9.11
N ILE A 80 -13.57 -2.30 8.27
CA ILE A 80 -13.42 -3.19 7.12
C ILE A 80 -13.09 -4.61 7.58
N PRO A 81 -13.47 -5.63 6.78
CA PRO A 81 -13.18 -7.01 7.15
C PRO A 81 -11.71 -7.35 7.00
N GLU A 82 -11.36 -8.59 7.31
CA GLU A 82 -9.99 -9.08 7.18
C GLU A 82 -9.54 -9.04 5.72
N PRO A 83 -8.22 -9.14 5.47
CA PRO A 83 -7.69 -8.85 4.14
C PRO A 83 -8.34 -9.59 2.98
N LEU A 84 -8.53 -10.88 3.11
CA LEU A 84 -9.10 -11.64 2.00
C LEU A 84 -10.53 -11.24 1.71
N GLU A 85 -11.34 -11.12 2.75
CA GLU A 85 -12.74 -10.71 2.59
C GLU A 85 -12.84 -9.30 2.02
N TRP A 86 -11.93 -8.43 2.44
CA TRP A 86 -11.92 -7.07 1.93
C TRP A 86 -11.62 -7.05 0.44
N LEU A 87 -10.64 -7.82 0.01
CA LEU A 87 -10.27 -7.87 -1.41
C LEU A 87 -11.36 -8.49 -2.26
N GLU A 88 -12.14 -9.43 -1.68
CA GLU A 88 -13.22 -10.07 -2.41
C GLU A 88 -14.35 -9.12 -2.77
N GLN A 89 -14.40 -7.95 -2.16
CA GLN A 89 -15.41 -6.95 -2.48
C GLN A 89 -15.18 -6.30 -3.84
N PHE A 90 -14.01 -6.46 -4.40
CA PHE A 90 -13.65 -5.85 -5.68
C PHE A 90 -13.53 -6.92 -6.75
N ASP A 91 -14.19 -6.71 -7.89
CA ASP A 91 -14.00 -7.59 -9.03
C ASP A 91 -12.56 -7.55 -9.50
N VAL A 92 -11.98 -6.34 -9.50
CA VAL A 92 -10.59 -6.13 -9.89
C VAL A 92 -9.99 -5.15 -8.91
N PHE A 93 -8.79 -5.47 -8.41
CA PHE A 93 -8.00 -4.54 -7.62
C PHE A 93 -6.87 -4.05 -8.53
N PRO A 94 -7.05 -2.88 -9.20
CA PRO A 94 -6.18 -2.50 -10.31
C PRO A 94 -4.84 -1.99 -9.81
N MET A 95 -3.86 -2.87 -9.74
CA MET A 95 -2.56 -2.53 -9.18
C MET A 95 -1.89 -1.38 -9.91
N ALA A 96 -2.05 -1.30 -11.24
CA ALA A 96 -1.43 -0.24 -12.02
C ALA A 96 -1.92 1.14 -11.61
N VAL A 97 -3.15 1.22 -11.10
CA VAL A 97 -3.73 2.48 -10.62
C VAL A 97 -3.40 2.71 -9.16
N VAL A 98 -3.53 1.66 -8.34
CA VAL A 98 -3.43 1.79 -6.89
C VAL A 98 -1.98 1.98 -6.44
N ILE A 99 -1.04 1.27 -7.05
CA ILE A 99 0.36 1.32 -6.62
C ILE A 99 0.93 2.74 -6.64
N PRO A 100 0.83 3.50 -7.75
CA PRO A 100 1.42 4.84 -7.75
C PRO A 100 0.78 5.75 -6.70
N GLU A 101 -0.53 5.59 -6.49
CA GLU A 101 -1.24 6.42 -5.54
C GLU A 101 -0.80 6.14 -4.11
N LEU A 102 -0.52 4.89 -3.77
CA LEU A 102 -0.14 4.53 -2.41
C LEU A 102 1.34 4.75 -2.14
N GLN A 103 2.16 4.96 -3.17
CA GLN A 103 3.59 5.18 -2.94
C GLN A 103 3.85 6.39 -2.08
N ASP A 104 3.06 7.45 -2.26
CA ASP A 104 3.22 8.64 -1.41
C ASP A 104 2.97 8.32 0.05
N LEU A 105 1.95 7.50 0.31
CA LEU A 105 1.66 7.10 1.68
C LEU A 105 2.76 6.21 2.25
N MET A 106 3.28 5.31 1.44
CA MET A 106 4.37 4.46 1.88
C MET A 106 5.61 5.27 2.22
N LEU A 107 5.95 6.24 1.35
CA LEU A 107 7.12 7.05 1.57
C LEU A 107 6.98 7.94 2.78
N SER A 108 5.76 8.41 3.06
CA SER A 108 5.54 9.28 4.21
C SER A 108 5.87 8.58 5.52
N SER A 109 5.80 7.26 5.55
CA SER A 109 6.12 6.49 6.75
C SER A 109 7.60 6.55 7.11
N PHE A 110 8.46 6.88 6.14
CA PHE A 110 9.90 6.97 6.36
C PHE A 110 10.37 8.39 6.63
N GLN A 111 9.54 9.40 6.36
CA GLN A 111 9.99 10.78 6.45
C GLN A 111 10.02 11.27 7.89
N THR A 112 11.09 11.96 8.24
CA THR A 112 11.14 12.70 9.48
C THR A 112 10.47 14.04 9.23
N THR A 113 9.61 14.38 10.10
CA THR A 113 8.99 15.68 9.99
C THR A 113 9.94 16.75 10.40
N LYS A 114 9.89 17.67 9.95
CA LYS A 114 10.34 18.68 10.17
C LYS A 114 9.76 19.82 10.19
N LYS A 115 9.51 20.12 10.30
CA LYS A 115 9.08 20.80 10.29
C LYS A 115 8.80 21.37 10.54
N ASN A 116 8.96 21.64 10.66
CA ASN A 116 8.73 22.09 10.84
C ASN A 116 8.45 22.44 11.08
#